data_eaa3eac73c8132448ebe3f1fadd5cc5d
#
_entry.id   eaa3eac73c8132448ebe3f1fadd5cc5d
#
_cell.length_a   1.000
_cell.length_b   1.000
_cell.length_c   1.000
_cell.angle_alpha   90.00
_cell.angle_beta   90.00
_cell.angle_gamma   90.00
#
_symmetry.space_group_name_H-M   'P 1'
#
loop_
_entity.id
_entity.type
_entity.pdbx_description
1 polymer ?
#
loop_
_entity_poly.entity_id
_entity_poly.type
_entity_poly.pdbx_seq_one_letter_code
_entity_poly.pdbx_strand_id
1 'polypeptide(L)'
;MSVQQENIKSSEEIYKKISKFVPDVEWKIHQPLIEKINKLKKEKNAIILAHNYQTPEIYHGVADIAADSLALAVEASKTSADKIIMCGVHFMAETAKLMSPNKKVLLPDMKAGCSLSSSITGKDVRLLKEKYPGVPVVSYVNLSLIHI
;
A
#
# COMPACT_ATOMS: atom_id res chain seq x y z
N MET A 1 1.01 -23.85 8.30
CA MET A 1 2.13 -23.44 9.17
C MET A 1 2.24 -21.93 9.07
N SER A 2 1.95 -21.24 10.15
CA SER A 2 1.86 -19.77 10.21
C SER A 2 3.25 -19.15 10.25
N VAL A 3 3.67 -18.60 9.13
CA VAL A 3 4.87 -17.76 9.03
C VAL A 3 4.40 -16.31 9.15
N GLN A 4 4.26 -15.79 10.33
CA GLN A 4 4.19 -14.34 10.59
C GLN A 4 4.02 -14.02 12.09
N GLN A 5 4.88 -14.59 12.91
CA GLN A 5 5.12 -14.08 14.27
C GLN A 5 6.60 -13.72 14.41
N GLU A 6 7.13 -12.98 13.45
CA GLU A 6 8.52 -12.52 13.55
C GLU A 6 8.56 -11.02 13.81
N ASN A 7 9.09 -10.73 15.00
CA ASN A 7 9.78 -9.54 15.45
C ASN A 7 9.14 -8.18 15.15
N ILE A 8 8.51 -7.62 16.18
CA ILE A 8 8.51 -6.15 16.29
C ILE A 8 9.97 -5.75 16.34
N LYS A 9 10.45 -5.09 15.29
CA LYS A 9 11.76 -4.44 15.30
C LYS A 9 11.78 -3.49 16.50
N SER A 10 12.82 -3.54 17.31
CA SER A 10 12.95 -2.58 18.41
C SER A 10 13.06 -1.17 17.83
N SER A 11 12.63 -0.16 18.58
CA SER A 11 12.74 1.24 18.16
C SER A 11 14.19 1.62 17.82
N GLU A 12 15.16 1.05 18.52
CA GLU A 12 16.58 1.22 18.25
C GLU A 12 17.01 0.63 16.90
N GLU A 13 16.53 -0.57 16.56
CA GLU A 13 16.80 -1.20 15.26
C GLU A 13 16.20 -0.42 14.10
N ILE A 14 15.00 0.14 14.28
CA ILE A 14 14.36 1.00 13.30
C ILE A 14 15.18 2.27 13.14
N TYR A 15 15.51 2.96 14.24
CA TYR A 15 16.27 4.21 14.19
C TYR A 15 17.64 4.03 13.53
N LYS A 16 18.33 2.95 13.82
CA LYS A 16 19.61 2.64 13.18
C LYS A 16 19.52 2.58 11.65
N LYS A 17 18.38 2.15 11.11
CA LYS A 17 18.17 2.09 9.65
C LYS A 17 17.84 3.44 9.03
N ILE A 18 17.14 4.30 9.76
CA ILE A 18 16.61 5.56 9.23
C ILE A 18 17.40 6.80 9.67
N SER A 19 18.31 6.67 10.63
CA SER A 19 19.07 7.79 11.21
C SER A 19 19.88 8.64 10.21
N LYS A 20 20.19 8.08 9.04
CA LYS A 20 20.82 8.82 7.93
C LYS A 20 19.88 9.77 7.20
N PHE A 21 18.58 9.55 7.31
CA PHE A 21 17.53 10.26 6.58
C PHE A 21 16.61 11.07 7.51
N VAL A 22 16.45 10.60 8.75
CA VAL A 22 15.54 11.17 9.75
C VAL A 22 16.36 11.71 10.92
N PRO A 23 16.38 13.03 11.14
CA PRO A 23 17.06 13.63 12.28
C PRO A 23 16.50 13.15 13.63
N ASP A 24 17.32 13.15 14.66
CA ASP A 24 16.94 12.69 16.01
C ASP A 24 15.71 13.45 16.58
N VAL A 25 15.56 14.71 16.25
CA VAL A 25 14.40 15.52 16.67
C VAL A 25 13.11 15.00 16.06
N GLU A 26 13.11 14.67 14.77
CA GLU A 26 11.96 14.09 14.07
C GLU A 26 11.69 12.66 14.54
N TRP A 27 12.74 11.88 14.76
CA TRP A 27 12.60 10.53 15.29
C TRP A 27 11.85 10.51 16.62
N LYS A 28 12.16 11.41 17.55
CA LYS A 28 11.47 11.51 18.84
C LYS A 28 9.97 11.78 18.72
N ILE A 29 9.55 12.41 17.62
CA ILE A 29 8.12 12.62 17.32
C ILE A 29 7.49 11.37 16.72
N HIS A 30 8.19 10.69 15.82
CA HIS A 30 7.66 9.54 15.11
C HIS A 30 7.70 8.24 15.92
N GLN A 31 8.70 8.06 16.77
CA GLN A 31 8.89 6.84 17.55
C GLN A 31 7.64 6.37 18.31
N PRO A 32 6.97 7.19 19.12
CA PRO A 32 5.80 6.75 19.88
C PRO A 32 4.62 6.39 18.96
N LEU A 33 4.51 7.01 17.79
CA LEU A 33 3.49 6.68 16.79
C LEU A 33 3.79 5.32 16.13
N ILE A 34 5.04 5.08 15.76
CA ILE A 34 5.50 3.81 15.19
C ILE A 34 5.25 2.65 16.15
N GLU A 35 5.60 2.82 17.43
CA GLU A 35 5.36 1.82 18.47
C GLU A 35 3.87 1.53 18.64
N LYS A 36 3.05 2.57 18.69
CA LYS A 36 1.59 2.44 18.78
C LYS A 36 0.99 1.72 17.57
N ILE A 37 1.43 2.07 16.36
CA ILE A 37 0.97 1.43 15.11
C ILE A 37 1.36 -0.05 15.11
N ASN A 38 2.59 -0.39 15.45
CA ASN A 38 3.07 -1.77 15.49
C ASN A 38 2.34 -2.63 16.55
N LYS A 39 1.93 -2.02 17.66
CA LYS A 39 1.07 -2.66 18.66
C LYS A 39 -0.34 -2.91 18.10
N LEU A 40 -0.98 -1.86 17.57
CA LEU A 40 -2.34 -1.94 17.01
C LEU A 40 -2.43 -2.93 15.84
N LYS A 41 -1.41 -2.99 14.99
CA LYS A 41 -1.33 -3.94 13.88
C LYS A 41 -1.49 -5.39 14.34
N LYS A 42 -0.83 -5.78 15.42
CA LYS A 42 -0.97 -7.11 16.03
C LYS A 42 -2.35 -7.32 16.66
N GLU A 43 -2.80 -6.37 17.47
CA GLU A 43 -4.11 -6.46 18.14
C GLU A 43 -5.27 -6.57 17.16
N LYS A 44 -5.14 -5.98 15.99
CA LYS A 44 -6.20 -5.94 14.97
C LYS A 44 -6.07 -7.01 13.89
N ASN A 45 -5.09 -7.91 13.99
CA ASN A 45 -4.75 -8.88 12.95
C ASN A 45 -4.63 -8.20 11.57
N ALA A 46 -3.72 -7.22 11.49
CA ALA A 46 -3.53 -6.39 10.32
C ALA A 46 -2.09 -6.47 9.79
N ILE A 47 -1.93 -6.37 8.48
CA ILE A 47 -0.65 -6.23 7.79
C ILE A 47 -0.56 -4.86 7.14
N ILE A 48 0.61 -4.25 7.16
CA ILE A 48 0.90 -3.00 6.46
C ILE A 48 1.77 -3.29 5.25
N LEU A 49 1.23 -3.03 4.08
CA LEU A 49 1.91 -3.14 2.79
C LEU A 49 2.27 -1.73 2.33
N ALA A 50 3.55 -1.44 2.12
CA ALA A 50 4.03 -0.12 1.74
C ALA A 50 4.70 -0.12 0.38
N HIS A 51 4.36 0.86 -0.46
CA HIS A 51 5.07 1.04 -1.73
C HIS A 51 6.47 1.60 -1.50
N ASN A 52 7.39 1.27 -2.40
CA ASN A 52 8.81 1.64 -2.32
C ASN A 52 9.10 3.14 -2.21
N TYR A 53 8.16 4.01 -2.62
CA TYR A 53 8.34 5.46 -2.51
C TYR A 53 7.93 6.05 -1.15
N GLN A 54 7.46 5.22 -0.22
CA GLN A 54 7.09 5.71 1.11
C GLN A 54 8.30 6.23 1.88
N THR A 55 8.04 7.16 2.81
CA THR A 55 9.09 7.74 3.64
C THR A 55 9.77 6.67 4.51
N PRO A 56 11.04 6.88 4.92
CA PRO A 56 11.79 5.91 5.71
C PRO A 56 11.06 5.44 6.97
N GLU A 57 10.30 6.32 7.64
CA GLU A 57 9.55 6.02 8.86
C GLU A 57 8.43 5.01 8.59
N ILE A 58 7.77 5.11 7.44
CA ILE A 58 6.75 4.14 7.02
C ILE A 58 7.41 2.86 6.55
N TYR A 59 8.38 2.98 5.63
CA TYR A 59 9.06 1.87 4.98
C TYR A 59 9.76 0.94 5.98
N HIS A 60 10.53 1.50 6.90
CA HIS A 60 11.30 0.73 7.87
C HIS A 60 10.60 0.58 9.23
N GLY A 61 9.75 1.55 9.59
CA GLY A 61 9.15 1.64 10.92
C GLY A 61 7.89 0.80 11.10
N VAL A 62 6.97 0.85 10.16
CA VAL A 62 5.65 0.22 10.31
C VAL A 62 5.30 -0.82 9.26
N ALA A 63 5.91 -0.75 8.06
CA ALA A 63 5.63 -1.70 6.99
C ALA A 63 6.11 -3.12 7.34
N ASP A 64 5.27 -4.09 7.07
CA ASP A 64 5.63 -5.51 7.12
C ASP A 64 6.32 -5.94 5.83
N ILE A 65 5.79 -5.45 4.70
CA ILE A 65 6.33 -5.71 3.37
C ILE A 65 6.38 -4.38 2.62
N ALA A 66 7.52 -4.11 2.01
CA ALA A 66 7.71 -2.97 1.12
C ALA A 66 8.16 -3.46 -0.25
N ALA A 67 7.44 -3.06 -1.30
CA ALA A 67 7.65 -3.53 -2.66
C ALA A 67 7.00 -2.59 -3.71
N ASP A 68 7.04 -3.00 -4.97
CA ASP A 68 6.26 -2.38 -6.04
C ASP A 68 4.77 -2.79 -5.99
N SER A 69 3.96 -2.13 -6.83
CA SER A 69 2.50 -2.31 -6.85
C SER A 69 2.06 -3.75 -7.08
N LEU A 70 2.71 -4.47 -8.01
CA LEU A 70 2.33 -5.83 -8.35
C LEU A 70 2.72 -6.81 -7.25
N ALA A 71 3.93 -6.69 -6.72
CA ALA A 71 4.38 -7.53 -5.62
C ALA A 71 3.50 -7.33 -4.37
N LEU A 72 3.11 -6.09 -4.04
CA LEU A 72 2.19 -5.80 -2.93
C LEU A 72 0.81 -6.43 -3.15
N ALA A 73 0.28 -6.41 -4.37
CA ALA A 73 -1.00 -7.06 -4.70
C ALA A 73 -0.93 -8.58 -4.52
N VAL A 74 0.17 -9.20 -4.95
CA VAL A 74 0.43 -10.64 -4.75
C VAL A 74 0.55 -10.97 -3.26
N GLU A 75 1.28 -10.18 -2.49
CA GLU A 75 1.42 -10.40 -1.04
C GLU A 75 0.08 -10.17 -0.30
N ALA A 76 -0.74 -9.22 -0.75
CA ALA A 76 -2.11 -9.05 -0.25
C ALA A 76 -2.94 -10.32 -0.38
N SER A 77 -2.80 -11.07 -1.48
CA SER A 77 -3.54 -12.32 -1.71
C SER A 77 -3.06 -13.47 -0.82
N LYS A 78 -1.79 -13.50 -0.44
CA LYS A 78 -1.17 -14.58 0.33
C LYS A 78 -1.29 -14.41 1.86
N THR A 79 -1.43 -13.18 2.34
CA THR A 79 -1.44 -12.92 3.79
C THR A 79 -2.60 -13.61 4.49
N SER A 80 -2.38 -14.07 5.72
CA SER A 80 -3.43 -14.59 6.61
C SER A 80 -4.13 -13.49 7.42
N ALA A 81 -3.65 -12.25 7.37
CA ALA A 81 -4.25 -11.13 8.09
C ALA A 81 -5.66 -10.80 7.57
N ASP A 82 -6.57 -10.40 8.47
CA ASP A 82 -7.94 -10.01 8.12
C ASP A 82 -8.00 -8.62 7.49
N LYS A 83 -7.03 -7.78 7.82
CA LYS A 83 -6.96 -6.38 7.42
C LYS A 83 -5.65 -6.09 6.74
N ILE A 84 -5.73 -5.39 5.63
CA ILE A 84 -4.57 -4.91 4.87
C ILE A 84 -4.61 -3.39 4.90
N ILE A 85 -3.55 -2.76 5.40
CA ILE A 85 -3.34 -1.32 5.30
C ILE A 85 -2.39 -1.09 4.13
N MET A 86 -2.88 -0.44 3.08
CA MET A 86 -2.08 -0.15 1.90
C MET A 86 -1.51 1.27 2.01
N CYS A 87 -0.21 1.37 2.30
CA CYS A 87 0.53 2.63 2.26
C CYS A 87 1.05 2.87 0.83
N GLY A 88 0.20 3.44 0.00
CA GLY A 88 0.43 3.72 -1.40
C GLY A 88 -0.68 4.61 -1.94
N VAL A 89 -0.85 4.65 -3.25
CA VAL A 89 -1.94 5.40 -3.89
C VAL A 89 -3.22 4.54 -4.00
N HIS A 90 -4.35 5.21 -4.23
CA HIS A 90 -5.69 4.62 -4.18
C HIS A 90 -5.83 3.36 -5.05
N PHE A 91 -5.38 3.38 -6.31
CA PHE A 91 -5.50 2.22 -7.20
C PHE A 91 -4.76 0.96 -6.70
N MET A 92 -3.69 1.12 -5.89
CA MET A 92 -3.00 -0.02 -5.29
C MET A 92 -3.86 -0.71 -4.23
N ALA A 93 -4.63 0.07 -3.47
CA ALA A 93 -5.60 -0.47 -2.51
C ALA A 93 -6.77 -1.17 -3.24
N GLU A 94 -7.21 -0.64 -4.37
CA GLU A 94 -8.22 -1.28 -5.23
C GLU A 94 -7.72 -2.63 -5.75
N THR A 95 -6.50 -2.67 -6.31
CA THR A 95 -5.87 -3.91 -6.78
C THR A 95 -5.73 -4.93 -5.65
N ALA A 96 -5.27 -4.52 -4.47
CA ALA A 96 -5.20 -5.38 -3.29
C ALA A 96 -6.59 -5.92 -2.88
N LYS A 97 -7.64 -5.10 -2.99
CA LYS A 97 -9.02 -5.51 -2.70
C LYS A 97 -9.55 -6.52 -3.72
N LEU A 98 -9.27 -6.35 -5.00
CA LEU A 98 -9.63 -7.32 -6.04
C LEU A 98 -8.94 -8.66 -5.84
N MET A 99 -7.65 -8.65 -5.48
CA MET A 99 -6.87 -9.86 -5.19
C MET A 99 -7.27 -10.53 -3.87
N SER A 100 -7.92 -9.77 -2.97
CA SER A 100 -8.30 -10.24 -1.63
C SER A 100 -9.73 -9.81 -1.28
N PRO A 101 -10.76 -10.30 -2.02
CA PRO A 101 -12.14 -9.78 -1.93
C PRO A 101 -12.77 -9.97 -0.54
N ASN A 102 -12.33 -10.97 0.22
CA ASN A 102 -12.86 -11.27 1.55
C ASN A 102 -12.16 -10.49 2.68
N LYS A 103 -11.09 -9.76 2.37
CA LYS A 103 -10.33 -9.01 3.38
C LYS A 103 -10.75 -7.55 3.41
N LYS A 104 -10.57 -6.91 4.55
CA LYS A 104 -10.73 -5.46 4.68
C LYS A 104 -9.45 -4.78 4.23
N VAL A 105 -9.49 -4.05 3.12
CA VAL A 105 -8.39 -3.20 2.65
C VAL A 105 -8.68 -1.77 3.07
N LEU A 106 -7.70 -1.14 3.70
CA LEU A 106 -7.76 0.22 4.23
C LEU A 106 -6.66 1.06 3.58
N LEU A 107 -6.99 2.30 3.26
CA LEU A 107 -6.07 3.30 2.76
C LEU A 107 -5.97 4.43 3.78
N PRO A 108 -4.78 4.82 4.25
CA PRO A 108 -4.62 5.87 5.25
C PRO A 108 -5.15 7.24 4.81
N ASP A 109 -5.02 7.57 3.51
CA ASP A 109 -5.54 8.79 2.92
C ASP A 109 -6.22 8.48 1.58
N MET A 110 -7.54 8.70 1.50
CA MET A 110 -8.33 8.53 0.28
C MET A 110 -7.96 9.52 -0.84
N LYS A 111 -7.24 10.60 -0.51
CA LYS A 111 -6.72 11.57 -1.48
C LYS A 111 -5.37 11.18 -2.06
N ALA A 112 -4.77 10.10 -1.59
CA ALA A 112 -3.52 9.57 -2.14
C ALA A 112 -3.74 9.10 -3.58
N GLY A 113 -3.64 10.03 -4.54
CA GLY A 113 -3.88 9.84 -5.95
C GLY A 113 -2.60 9.69 -6.76
N CYS A 114 -2.79 9.41 -8.05
CA CYS A 114 -1.72 9.35 -9.04
C CYS A 114 -2.17 10.11 -10.28
N SER A 115 -1.41 11.13 -10.69
CA SER A 115 -1.72 11.94 -11.86
C SER A 115 -1.81 11.11 -13.14
N LEU A 116 -0.99 10.06 -13.25
CA LEU A 116 -1.02 9.14 -14.38
C LEU A 116 -2.33 8.33 -14.38
N SER A 117 -2.74 7.78 -13.25
CA SER A 117 -4.00 7.01 -13.17
C SER A 117 -5.24 7.89 -13.39
N SER A 118 -5.13 9.18 -13.15
CA SER A 118 -6.21 10.16 -13.35
C SER A 118 -6.21 10.79 -14.74
N SER A 119 -5.29 10.40 -15.64
CA SER A 119 -5.14 10.99 -16.98
C SER A 119 -6.25 10.58 -17.95
N ILE A 120 -6.95 9.48 -17.69
CA ILE A 120 -8.07 8.97 -18.48
C ILE A 120 -9.18 8.48 -17.54
N THR A 121 -10.43 8.67 -17.92
CA THR A 121 -11.60 8.20 -17.17
C THR A 121 -12.31 7.08 -17.92
N GLY A 122 -13.16 6.30 -17.22
CA GLY A 122 -14.02 5.31 -17.87
C GLY A 122 -14.97 5.91 -18.92
N LYS A 123 -15.36 7.19 -18.76
CA LYS A 123 -16.12 7.92 -19.76
C LYS A 123 -15.30 8.12 -21.05
N ASP A 124 -14.04 8.52 -20.90
CA ASP A 124 -13.15 8.72 -22.05
C ASP A 124 -12.90 7.41 -22.79
N VAL A 125 -12.72 6.30 -22.05
CA VAL A 125 -12.57 4.97 -22.65
C VAL A 125 -13.84 4.56 -23.42
N ARG A 126 -15.05 4.83 -22.88
CA ARG A 126 -16.31 4.55 -23.60
C ARG A 126 -16.42 5.36 -24.87
N LEU A 127 -16.13 6.65 -24.84
CA LEU A 127 -16.11 7.51 -26.03
C LEU A 127 -15.13 7.01 -27.11
N LEU A 128 -13.96 6.54 -26.69
CA LEU A 128 -12.98 5.94 -27.61
C LEU A 128 -13.50 4.64 -28.22
N LYS A 129 -14.18 3.78 -27.45
CA LYS A 129 -14.81 2.55 -27.97
C LYS A 129 -15.92 2.84 -28.97
N GLU A 130 -16.72 3.88 -28.73
CA GLU A 130 -17.75 4.33 -29.68
C GLU A 130 -17.15 4.86 -30.98
N LYS A 131 -16.05 5.64 -30.87
CA LYS A 131 -15.35 6.20 -32.02
C LYS A 131 -14.61 5.14 -32.83
N TYR A 132 -14.09 4.10 -32.21
CA TYR A 132 -13.31 3.04 -32.83
C TYR A 132 -13.89 1.66 -32.49
N PRO A 133 -15.07 1.30 -33.04
CA PRO A 133 -15.73 0.04 -32.73
C PRO A 133 -14.89 -1.17 -33.13
N GLY A 134 -14.86 -2.17 -32.28
CA GLY A 134 -14.12 -3.42 -32.52
C GLY A 134 -12.62 -3.35 -32.24
N VAL A 135 -12.06 -2.17 -31.92
CA VAL A 135 -10.65 -2.06 -31.54
C VAL A 135 -10.48 -2.46 -30.07
N PRO A 136 -9.56 -3.38 -29.74
CA PRO A 136 -9.32 -3.78 -28.37
C PRO A 136 -8.68 -2.64 -27.58
N VAL A 137 -9.09 -2.48 -26.32
CA VAL A 137 -8.47 -1.55 -25.36
C VAL A 137 -7.37 -2.28 -24.62
N VAL A 138 -6.14 -1.80 -24.73
CA VAL A 138 -4.98 -2.27 -23.97
C VAL A 138 -4.56 -1.16 -23.02
N SER A 139 -4.48 -1.45 -21.74
CA SER A 139 -4.12 -0.50 -20.69
C SER A 139 -3.09 -1.08 -19.75
N TYR A 140 -2.34 -0.20 -19.10
CA TYR A 140 -1.39 -0.60 -18.08
C TYR A 140 -2.11 -0.91 -16.76
N VAL A 141 -1.86 -2.09 -16.17
CA VAL A 141 -2.58 -2.56 -14.98
C VAL A 141 -2.40 -1.67 -13.74
N ASN A 142 -1.30 -0.94 -13.64
CA ASN A 142 -1.05 0.01 -12.53
C ASN A 142 -1.82 1.34 -12.69
N LEU A 143 -2.72 1.43 -13.63
CA LEU A 143 -3.68 2.52 -13.74
C LEU A 143 -4.97 2.12 -13.02
N SER A 144 -5.75 3.12 -12.63
CA SER A 144 -6.98 2.89 -11.88
C SER A 144 -7.92 1.90 -12.57
N LEU A 145 -8.23 0.80 -11.89
CA LEU A 145 -9.13 -0.24 -12.40
C LEU A 145 -10.60 0.20 -12.43
N ILE A 146 -10.93 1.28 -11.74
CA ILE A 146 -12.29 1.86 -11.77
C ILE A 146 -12.61 2.54 -13.11
N HIS A 147 -11.65 2.67 -14.01
CA HIS A 147 -11.80 3.35 -15.30
C HIS A 147 -11.90 2.40 -16.50
N ILE A 148 -11.85 1.09 -16.25
CA ILE A 148 -11.90 0.08 -17.34
C ILE A 148 -13.30 -0.48 -17.54
#